data_826880e2e5dbe5ff1ffa834396b47b60
#
_entry.id   826880e2e5dbe5ff1ffa834396b47b60
#
_cell.length_a   1.000
_cell.length_b   1.000
_cell.length_c   1.000
_cell.angle_alpha   90.00
_cell.angle_beta   90.00
_cell.angle_gamma   90.00
#
_symmetry.space_group_name_H-M   'P 1'
#
loop_
_entity.id
_entity.type
_entity.pdbx_description
1 polymer ?
#
loop_
_entity_poly.entity_id
_entity_poly.type
_entity_poly.pdbx_seq_one_letter_code
_entity_poly.pdbx_strand_id
1 'polypeptide(L)'
;MKKMLLISVLCLMPSAQAIDYVQCEAIQRAAARLKAAMDTEALASQNAIVLPAMEKAKARCSAEFVNDEVLNCMGRRMDPYEAEGLLARESVIEKYAPRVDRVLADYEAMGCY
;
A
#
# COMPACT_ATOMS: atom_id res chain seq x y z
N MET A 1 -43.69 -30.73 -8.36
CA MET A 1 -43.10 -29.47 -8.86
C MET A 1 -42.44 -28.64 -7.76
N LYS A 2 -43.11 -28.38 -6.65
CA LYS A 2 -42.53 -27.61 -5.54
C LYS A 2 -41.31 -28.27 -4.91
N LYS A 3 -41.27 -29.61 -4.85
CA LYS A 3 -40.11 -30.35 -4.31
C LYS A 3 -38.89 -30.28 -5.22
N MET A 4 -39.08 -30.23 -6.54
CA MET A 4 -37.99 -30.07 -7.50
C MET A 4 -37.35 -28.68 -7.44
N LEU A 5 -38.16 -27.64 -7.26
CA LEU A 5 -37.70 -26.27 -7.09
C LEU A 5 -36.86 -26.12 -5.83
N LEU A 6 -37.27 -26.73 -4.72
CA LEU A 6 -36.52 -26.72 -3.46
C LEU A 6 -35.17 -27.44 -3.58
N ILE A 7 -35.14 -28.57 -4.30
CA ILE A 7 -33.89 -29.30 -4.54
C ILE A 7 -32.95 -28.48 -5.41
N SER A 8 -33.44 -27.79 -6.42
CA SER A 8 -32.63 -26.92 -7.28
C SER A 8 -32.03 -25.76 -6.50
N VAL A 9 -32.79 -25.15 -5.60
CA VAL A 9 -32.31 -24.06 -4.75
C VAL A 9 -31.24 -24.57 -3.76
N LEU A 10 -31.45 -25.76 -3.18
CA LEU A 10 -30.48 -26.39 -2.28
C LEU A 10 -29.18 -26.78 -2.99
N CYS A 11 -29.24 -27.20 -4.25
CA CYS A 11 -28.08 -27.51 -5.04
C CYS A 11 -27.29 -26.25 -5.43
N LEU A 12 -27.98 -25.13 -5.66
CA LEU A 12 -27.36 -23.86 -5.98
C LEU A 12 -26.70 -23.22 -4.76
N MET A 13 -27.25 -23.32 -3.58
CA MET A 13 -26.69 -22.76 -2.36
C MET A 13 -25.32 -23.33 -1.99
N PRO A 14 -25.09 -24.64 -1.98
CA PRO A 14 -23.73 -25.17 -1.74
C PRO A 14 -22.71 -24.71 -2.78
N SER A 15 -23.11 -24.60 -4.05
CA SER A 15 -22.22 -24.09 -5.12
C SER A 15 -21.87 -22.62 -4.93
N ALA A 16 -22.84 -21.79 -4.51
CA ALA A 16 -22.64 -20.38 -4.25
C ALA A 16 -21.79 -20.13 -3.00
N GLN A 17 -21.77 -21.09 -2.06
CA GLN A 17 -20.98 -21.01 -0.84
C GLN A 17 -19.63 -21.72 -0.95
N ALA A 18 -19.40 -22.48 -2.02
CA ALA A 18 -18.13 -23.13 -2.25
C ALA A 18 -17.04 -22.09 -2.49
N ILE A 19 -16.06 -22.07 -1.63
CA ILE A 19 -14.89 -21.18 -1.76
C ILE A 19 -13.97 -21.76 -2.81
N ASP A 20 -13.67 -20.97 -3.84
CA ASP A 20 -12.65 -21.33 -4.83
C ASP A 20 -11.29 -20.88 -4.32
N TYR A 21 -10.57 -21.80 -3.68
CA TYR A 21 -9.24 -21.50 -3.13
C TYR A 21 -8.23 -21.07 -4.19
N VAL A 22 -8.34 -21.58 -5.41
CA VAL A 22 -7.45 -21.19 -6.50
C VAL A 22 -7.66 -19.74 -6.88
N GLN A 23 -8.91 -19.29 -6.98
CA GLN A 23 -9.24 -17.90 -7.25
C GLN A 23 -8.88 -16.99 -6.08
N CYS A 24 -9.12 -17.43 -4.85
CA CYS A 24 -8.73 -16.70 -3.66
C CYS A 24 -7.21 -16.50 -3.59
N GLU A 25 -6.42 -17.53 -3.90
CA GLU A 25 -4.97 -17.39 -4.01
C GLU A 25 -4.55 -16.42 -5.11
N ALA A 26 -5.22 -16.47 -6.27
CA ALA A 26 -4.94 -15.55 -7.37
C ALA A 26 -5.19 -14.10 -6.97
N ILE A 27 -6.28 -13.84 -6.25
CA ILE A 27 -6.60 -12.51 -5.72
C ILE A 27 -5.57 -12.08 -4.68
N GLN A 28 -5.16 -12.97 -3.78
CA GLN A 28 -4.11 -12.68 -2.79
C GLN A 28 -2.78 -12.34 -3.44
N ARG A 29 -2.39 -13.05 -4.50
CA ARG A 29 -1.17 -12.75 -5.25
C ARG A 29 -1.27 -11.40 -5.97
N ALA A 30 -2.43 -11.10 -6.55
CA ALA A 30 -2.69 -9.80 -7.18
C ALA A 30 -2.61 -8.67 -6.15
N ALA A 31 -3.17 -8.87 -4.95
CA ALA A 31 -3.10 -7.93 -3.84
C ALA A 31 -1.65 -7.70 -3.38
N ALA A 32 -0.87 -8.77 -3.27
CA ALA A 32 0.54 -8.69 -2.88
C ALA A 32 1.37 -7.92 -3.91
N ARG A 33 1.14 -8.16 -5.19
CA ARG A 33 1.82 -7.42 -6.28
C ARG A 33 1.41 -5.95 -6.29
N LEU A 34 0.14 -5.66 -6.07
CA LEU A 34 -0.37 -4.29 -6.01
C LEU A 34 0.23 -3.55 -4.82
N LYS A 35 0.30 -4.19 -3.66
CA LYS A 35 0.93 -3.62 -2.47
C LYS A 35 2.42 -3.36 -2.71
N ALA A 36 3.14 -4.30 -3.30
CA ALA A 36 4.55 -4.14 -3.61
C ALA A 36 4.79 -2.97 -4.59
N ALA A 37 3.96 -2.84 -5.61
CA ALA A 37 4.03 -1.74 -6.57
C ALA A 37 3.75 -0.40 -5.90
N MET A 38 2.72 -0.33 -5.06
CA MET A 38 2.36 0.85 -4.30
C MET A 38 3.48 1.27 -3.34
N ASP A 39 4.02 0.33 -2.57
CA ASP A 39 5.08 0.59 -1.60
C ASP A 39 6.36 1.08 -2.30
N THR A 40 6.71 0.46 -3.43
CA THR A 40 7.89 0.86 -4.22
C THR A 40 7.74 2.27 -4.76
N GLU A 41 6.60 2.60 -5.35
CA GLU A 41 6.33 3.93 -5.90
C GLU A 41 6.24 4.98 -4.79
N ALA A 42 5.59 4.66 -3.68
CA ALA A 42 5.47 5.55 -2.52
C ALA A 42 6.85 5.86 -1.93
N LEU A 43 7.70 4.85 -1.76
CA LEU A 43 9.05 5.04 -1.26
C LEU A 43 9.91 5.85 -2.22
N ALA A 44 9.81 5.58 -3.53
CA ALA A 44 10.54 6.33 -4.55
C ALA A 44 10.13 7.82 -4.55
N SER A 45 8.84 8.10 -4.42
CA SER A 45 8.32 9.47 -4.36
C SER A 45 8.81 10.21 -3.12
N GLN A 46 8.81 9.55 -1.98
CA GLN A 46 9.34 10.09 -0.73
C GLN A 46 10.83 10.36 -0.84
N ASN A 47 11.60 9.40 -1.31
CA ASN A 47 13.05 9.48 -1.44
C ASN A 47 13.50 10.54 -2.45
N ALA A 48 12.72 10.78 -3.50
CA ALA A 48 13.02 11.83 -4.48
C ALA A 48 13.07 13.22 -3.83
N ILE A 49 12.35 13.41 -2.73
CA ILE A 49 12.35 14.66 -1.94
C ILE A 49 13.38 14.60 -0.82
N VAL A 50 13.38 13.52 -0.06
CA VAL A 50 14.15 13.40 1.19
C VAL A 50 15.64 13.20 0.94
N LEU A 51 16.04 12.35 0.00
CA LEU A 51 17.46 12.03 -0.21
C LEU A 51 18.30 13.22 -0.69
N PRO A 52 17.90 14.01 -1.69
CA PRO A 52 18.66 15.20 -2.07
C PRO A 52 18.72 16.24 -0.95
N ALA A 53 17.64 16.41 -0.19
CA ALA A 53 17.60 17.32 0.94
C ALA A 53 18.54 16.86 2.05
N MET A 54 18.61 15.54 2.30
CA MET A 54 19.52 14.95 3.28
C MET A 54 20.99 15.19 2.92
N GLU A 55 21.36 15.01 1.67
CA GLU A 55 22.74 15.27 1.20
C GLU A 55 23.13 16.72 1.38
N LYS A 56 22.24 17.65 1.04
CA LYS A 56 22.48 19.09 1.21
C LYS A 56 22.57 19.46 2.69
N ALA A 57 21.69 18.92 3.53
CA ALA A 57 21.70 19.15 4.96
C ALA A 57 22.98 18.62 5.58
N LYS A 58 23.41 17.43 5.20
CA LYS A 58 24.67 16.82 5.67
C LYS A 58 25.87 17.69 5.32
N ALA A 59 25.95 18.14 4.08
CA ALA A 59 27.06 18.99 3.63
C ALA A 59 27.12 20.31 4.40
N ARG A 60 25.98 20.97 4.58
CA ARG A 60 25.89 22.24 5.30
C ARG A 60 26.18 22.07 6.79
N CYS A 61 25.55 21.11 7.42
CA CYS A 61 25.71 20.89 8.86
C CYS A 61 27.14 20.44 9.20
N SER A 62 27.75 19.61 8.37
CA SER A 62 29.16 19.18 8.57
C SER A 62 30.17 20.32 8.40
N ALA A 63 29.83 21.34 7.61
CA ALA A 63 30.68 22.52 7.45
C ALA A 63 30.61 23.46 8.67
N GLU A 64 29.47 23.50 9.37
CA GLU A 64 29.22 24.43 10.48
C GLU A 64 29.42 23.81 11.86
N PHE A 65 29.18 22.51 12.02
CA PHE A 65 29.15 21.82 13.30
C PHE A 65 30.03 20.57 13.30
N VAL A 66 30.25 20.02 14.49
CA VAL A 66 30.99 18.76 14.70
C VAL A 66 30.21 17.84 15.64
N ASN A 67 30.48 16.54 15.53
CA ASN A 67 29.90 15.51 16.40
C ASN A 67 28.34 15.50 16.42
N ASP A 68 27.75 15.42 17.59
CA ASP A 68 26.30 15.29 17.77
C ASP A 68 25.53 16.51 17.28
N GLU A 69 26.15 17.68 17.22
CA GLU A 69 25.53 18.90 16.71
C GLU A 69 25.21 18.80 15.22
N VAL A 70 25.97 18.00 14.46
CA VAL A 70 25.69 17.72 13.04
C VAL A 70 24.33 17.04 12.90
N LEU A 71 24.05 16.05 13.75
CA LEU A 71 22.78 15.32 13.72
C LEU A 71 21.60 16.23 14.11
N ASN A 72 21.78 17.06 15.13
CA ASN A 72 20.75 18.02 15.54
C ASN A 72 20.46 19.05 14.44
N CYS A 73 21.50 19.55 13.80
CA CYS A 73 21.39 20.46 12.66
C CYS A 73 20.63 19.81 11.50
N MET A 74 20.98 18.58 11.14
CA MET A 74 20.30 17.83 10.08
C MET A 74 18.84 17.61 10.39
N GLY A 75 18.50 17.24 11.63
CA GLY A 75 17.13 17.05 12.06
C GLY A 75 16.29 18.29 11.84
N ARG A 76 16.78 19.44 12.27
CA ARG A 76 16.06 20.71 12.08
C ARG A 76 15.90 21.09 10.61
N ARG A 77 16.91 20.86 9.78
CA ARG A 77 16.86 21.17 8.34
C ARG A 77 15.99 20.22 7.56
N MET A 78 15.88 18.97 8.04
CA MET A 78 15.11 17.93 7.35
C MET A 78 13.60 17.98 7.63
N ASP A 79 13.15 18.57 8.74
CA ASP A 79 11.76 18.58 9.14
C ASP A 79 10.76 18.95 8.01
N PRO A 80 10.95 20.09 7.28
CA PRO A 80 9.99 20.41 6.20
C PRO A 80 10.04 19.42 5.05
N TYR A 81 11.21 18.84 4.75
CA TYR A 81 11.34 17.86 3.67
C TYR A 81 10.78 16.50 4.04
N GLU A 82 10.88 16.10 5.29
CA GLU A 82 10.25 14.88 5.80
C GLU A 82 8.73 14.98 5.70
N ALA A 83 8.15 16.11 6.07
CA ALA A 83 6.73 16.37 5.95
C ALA A 83 6.28 16.34 4.48
N GLU A 84 7.03 16.98 3.59
CA GLU A 84 6.76 16.98 2.15
C GLU A 84 6.89 15.59 1.55
N GLY A 85 7.89 14.82 1.99
CA GLY A 85 8.08 13.43 1.58
C GLY A 85 6.92 12.54 2.00
N LEU A 86 6.38 12.71 3.21
CA LEU A 86 5.20 11.99 3.67
C LEU A 86 3.96 12.32 2.84
N LEU A 87 3.77 13.58 2.47
CA LEU A 87 2.66 14.00 1.60
C LEU A 87 2.79 13.36 0.22
N ALA A 88 3.99 13.30 -0.34
CA ALA A 88 4.23 12.63 -1.62
C ALA A 88 3.91 11.14 -1.55
N ARG A 89 4.28 10.49 -0.45
CA ARG A 89 3.95 9.09 -0.19
C ARG A 89 2.43 8.88 -0.10
N GLU A 90 1.75 9.72 0.65
CA GLU A 90 0.28 9.66 0.78
C GLU A 90 -0.42 9.84 -0.56
N SER A 91 0.05 10.75 -1.41
CA SER A 91 -0.48 10.94 -2.76
C SER A 91 -0.41 9.67 -3.59
N VAL A 92 0.68 8.91 -3.49
CA VAL A 92 0.81 7.64 -4.19
C VAL A 92 -0.18 6.62 -3.63
N ILE A 93 -0.32 6.54 -2.32
CA ILE A 93 -1.27 5.63 -1.67
C ILE A 93 -2.70 5.94 -2.12
N GLU A 94 -3.09 7.20 -2.16
CA GLU A 94 -4.40 7.65 -2.65
C GLU A 94 -4.63 7.28 -4.11
N LYS A 95 -3.60 7.39 -4.94
CA LYS A 95 -3.64 6.98 -6.34
C LYS A 95 -3.97 5.49 -6.51
N TYR A 96 -3.46 4.65 -5.61
CA TYR A 96 -3.68 3.21 -5.64
C TYR A 96 -4.97 2.77 -4.94
N ALA A 97 -5.57 3.62 -4.11
CA ALA A 97 -6.74 3.29 -3.29
C ALA A 97 -7.90 2.66 -4.10
N PRO A 98 -8.31 3.18 -5.28
CA PRO A 98 -9.37 2.54 -6.06
C PRO A 98 -9.05 1.11 -6.49
N ARG A 99 -7.79 0.82 -6.78
CA ARG A 99 -7.35 -0.53 -7.16
C ARG A 99 -7.35 -1.48 -5.96
N VAL A 100 -6.91 -0.98 -4.80
CA VAL A 100 -6.93 -1.73 -3.54
C VAL A 100 -8.37 -2.06 -3.16
N ASP A 101 -9.25 -1.09 -3.22
CA ASP A 101 -10.69 -1.26 -2.92
C ASP A 101 -11.32 -2.31 -3.83
N ARG A 102 -10.97 -2.32 -5.11
CA ARG A 102 -11.47 -3.29 -6.08
C ARG A 102 -11.01 -4.71 -5.74
N VAL A 103 -9.74 -4.88 -5.39
CA VAL A 103 -9.20 -6.19 -5.00
C VAL A 103 -9.85 -6.68 -3.73
N LEU A 104 -10.07 -5.81 -2.74
CA LEU A 104 -10.79 -6.14 -1.51
C LEU A 104 -12.24 -6.54 -1.79
N ALA A 105 -12.94 -5.81 -2.67
CA ALA A 105 -14.30 -6.11 -3.07
C ALA A 105 -14.38 -7.48 -3.76
N ASP A 106 -13.44 -7.79 -4.64
CA ASP A 106 -13.37 -9.09 -5.31
C ASP A 106 -13.12 -10.21 -4.29
N TYR A 107 -12.24 -9.98 -3.33
CA TYR A 107 -11.94 -10.92 -2.26
C TYR A 107 -13.17 -11.22 -1.41
N GLU A 108 -13.91 -10.19 -1.04
CA GLU A 108 -15.16 -10.32 -0.30
C GLU A 108 -16.24 -11.01 -1.12
N ALA A 109 -16.41 -10.63 -2.38
CA ALA A 109 -17.40 -11.21 -3.28
C ALA A 109 -17.17 -12.71 -3.50
N MET A 110 -15.92 -13.16 -3.48
CA MET A 110 -15.55 -14.57 -3.61
C MET A 110 -15.66 -15.35 -2.29
N GLY A 111 -15.92 -14.68 -1.18
CA GLY A 111 -16.00 -15.31 0.13
C GLY A 111 -14.66 -15.81 0.67
N CYS A 112 -13.59 -15.13 0.36
CA CYS A 112 -12.21 -15.52 0.67
C CYS A 112 -11.74 -15.13 2.07
N TYR A 113 -12.58 -15.18 3.04
CA TYR A 113 -12.20 -14.84 4.42
C TYR A 113 -11.49 -15.96 5.15
#